data_03e470a2c94d5eea9e4ab63672c94ff0
#
_entry.id   03e470a2c94d5eea9e4ab63672c94ff0
#
_cell.length_a   1.000
_cell.length_b   1.000
_cell.length_c   1.000
_cell.angle_alpha   90.00
_cell.angle_beta   90.00
_cell.angle_gamma   90.00
#
_symmetry.space_group_name_H-M   'P 1'
#
loop_
_entity.id
_entity.type
_entity.pdbx_description
1 polymer ?
#
loop_
_entity_poly.entity_id
_entity_poly.type
_entity_poly.pdbx_seq_one_letter_code
_entity_poly.pdbx_strand_id
1 'polypeptide(L)'
;MTEKEKTPRLTLGHTTLAARDLNRLTAFYCDVLGFHVTNRGPVPGGSEIAFLSQDPSAHHQIAMVGGLEPPDSAFVLVDHLAFRTDTLDDLRVLRAKLVAADVEGILPICHGNAWSLYFNDCEGNGVECFVDTPFHVAQPFAQGFDLDERDEDIVEGTRKLLESEPEFQPMAEWREQFAKRIGQLLE
;
A
#
# COMPACT_ATOMS: atom_id res chain seq x y z
N MET A 1 26.99 31.85 12.60
CA MET A 1 26.11 30.68 12.56
C MET A 1 25.78 30.47 11.08
N THR A 2 26.35 29.44 10.46
CA THR A 2 26.02 29.08 9.06
C THR A 2 24.59 28.58 9.02
N GLU A 3 23.75 29.23 8.20
CA GLU A 3 22.43 28.70 7.86
C GLU A 3 22.59 27.25 7.40
N LYS A 4 21.99 26.30 8.15
CA LYS A 4 21.91 24.93 7.67
C LYS A 4 21.06 24.97 6.40
N GLU A 5 21.67 24.67 5.26
CA GLU A 5 20.93 24.48 4.01
C GLU A 5 19.77 23.52 4.27
N LYS A 6 18.53 23.98 3.99
CA LYS A 6 17.32 23.20 4.23
C LYS A 6 17.29 22.08 3.19
N THR A 7 17.33 20.84 3.65
CA THR A 7 17.18 19.67 2.76
C THR A 7 15.84 19.74 2.03
N PRO A 8 15.81 19.58 0.70
CA PRO A 8 14.56 19.54 -0.06
C PRO A 8 13.59 18.48 0.45
N ARG A 9 12.30 18.79 0.40
CA ARG A 9 11.25 17.78 0.65
C ARG A 9 11.25 16.77 -0.50
N LEU A 10 11.29 15.49 -0.16
CA LEU A 10 11.16 14.39 -1.12
C LEU A 10 9.78 13.77 -0.99
N THR A 11 9.17 13.45 -2.12
CA THR A 11 7.92 12.68 -2.22
C THR A 11 8.18 11.43 -3.03
N LEU A 12 7.57 10.31 -2.63
CA LEU A 12 7.64 9.09 -3.43
C LEU A 12 6.90 9.32 -4.75
N GLY A 13 7.61 9.20 -5.89
CA GLY A 13 7.05 9.41 -7.22
C GLY A 13 6.44 8.13 -7.78
N HIS A 14 7.23 7.07 -7.84
CA HIS A 14 6.81 5.76 -8.33
C HIS A 14 7.70 4.65 -7.78
N THR A 15 7.29 3.41 -7.98
CA THR A 15 8.12 2.22 -7.77
C THR A 15 8.26 1.43 -9.07
N THR A 16 9.32 0.59 -9.17
CA THR A 16 9.52 -0.29 -10.31
C THR A 16 9.65 -1.73 -9.82
N LEU A 17 8.83 -2.62 -10.38
CA LEU A 17 8.85 -4.05 -10.11
C LEU A 17 9.62 -4.79 -11.22
N ALA A 18 10.38 -5.80 -10.83
CA ALA A 18 10.85 -6.82 -11.74
C ALA A 18 9.73 -7.83 -12.01
N ALA A 19 9.53 -8.19 -13.26
CA ALA A 19 8.51 -9.16 -13.66
C ALA A 19 9.16 -10.33 -14.43
N ARG A 20 8.84 -11.56 -14.03
CA ARG A 20 9.16 -12.77 -14.82
C ARG A 20 8.29 -12.83 -16.06
N ASP A 21 6.98 -12.65 -15.86
CA ASP A 21 5.98 -12.56 -16.92
C ASP A 21 5.28 -11.20 -16.87
N LEU A 22 5.81 -10.24 -17.64
CA LEU A 22 5.28 -8.88 -17.70
C LEU A 22 3.79 -8.83 -18.10
N ASN A 23 3.34 -9.75 -18.98
CA ASN A 23 1.96 -9.76 -19.42
C ASN A 23 1.03 -10.19 -18.29
N ARG A 24 1.39 -11.27 -17.58
CA ARG A 24 0.61 -11.79 -16.46
C ARG A 24 0.56 -10.80 -15.30
N LEU A 25 1.70 -10.20 -14.94
CA LEU A 25 1.76 -9.23 -13.86
C LEU A 25 0.95 -7.97 -14.21
N THR A 26 1.11 -7.45 -15.43
CA THR A 26 0.34 -6.29 -15.91
C THR A 26 -1.17 -6.58 -15.89
N ALA A 27 -1.58 -7.76 -16.38
CA ALA A 27 -2.99 -8.16 -16.38
C ALA A 27 -3.55 -8.23 -14.95
N PHE A 28 -2.82 -8.80 -14.00
CA PHE A 28 -3.23 -8.85 -12.59
C PHE A 28 -3.50 -7.44 -12.01
N TYR A 29 -2.56 -6.51 -12.22
CA TYR A 29 -2.73 -5.14 -11.73
C TYR A 29 -3.87 -4.39 -12.42
N CYS A 30 -4.11 -4.64 -13.71
CA CYS A 30 -5.23 -4.03 -14.44
C CYS A 30 -6.58 -4.63 -14.05
N ASP A 31 -6.69 -5.96 -14.09
CA ASP A 31 -7.99 -6.65 -13.98
C ASP A 31 -8.47 -6.76 -12.52
N VAL A 32 -7.51 -7.01 -11.58
CA VAL A 32 -7.82 -7.19 -10.16
C VAL A 32 -7.73 -5.88 -9.39
N LEU A 33 -6.60 -5.15 -9.54
CA LEU A 33 -6.36 -3.93 -8.77
C LEU A 33 -6.86 -2.65 -9.46
N GLY A 34 -7.27 -2.73 -10.75
CA GLY A 34 -7.89 -1.61 -11.46
C GLY A 34 -6.92 -0.56 -11.99
N PHE A 35 -5.64 -0.89 -12.13
CA PHE A 35 -4.68 -0.01 -12.79
C PHE A 35 -4.90 0.08 -14.29
N HIS A 36 -4.38 1.13 -14.91
CA HIS A 36 -4.41 1.34 -16.35
C HIS A 36 -3.00 1.45 -16.90
N VAL A 37 -2.70 0.75 -17.99
CA VAL A 37 -1.43 0.90 -18.71
C VAL A 37 -1.43 2.27 -19.38
N THR A 38 -0.48 3.11 -18.99
CA THR A 38 -0.28 4.42 -19.60
C THR A 38 0.66 4.36 -20.78
N ASN A 39 1.72 3.56 -20.68
CA ASN A 39 2.67 3.29 -21.76
C ASN A 39 3.27 1.90 -21.63
N ARG A 40 3.76 1.37 -22.76
CA ARG A 40 4.51 0.14 -22.82
C ARG A 40 5.49 0.19 -23.99
N GLY A 41 6.69 -0.39 -23.83
CA GLY A 41 7.66 -0.43 -24.91
C GLY A 41 8.96 -1.12 -24.53
N PRO A 42 9.87 -1.28 -25.52
CA PRO A 42 11.17 -1.88 -25.29
C PRO A 42 12.09 -0.96 -24.47
N VAL A 43 12.94 -1.57 -23.66
CA VAL A 43 14.05 -0.88 -22.98
C VAL A 43 15.40 -1.35 -23.55
N PRO A 44 16.48 -0.55 -23.40
CA PRO A 44 17.81 -1.00 -23.75
C PRO A 44 18.15 -2.34 -23.09
N GLY A 45 18.66 -3.29 -23.86
CA GLY A 45 18.95 -4.65 -23.38
C GLY A 45 17.93 -5.71 -23.80
N GLY A 46 16.83 -5.32 -24.49
CA GLY A 46 15.90 -6.24 -25.14
C GLY A 46 14.69 -6.66 -24.29
N SER A 47 14.58 -6.16 -23.07
CA SER A 47 13.39 -6.32 -22.23
C SER A 47 12.28 -5.35 -22.64
N GLU A 48 11.09 -5.54 -22.09
CA GLU A 48 9.98 -4.58 -22.17
C GLU A 48 9.69 -3.96 -20.80
N ILE A 49 9.14 -2.75 -20.82
CA ILE A 49 8.63 -2.07 -19.65
C ILE A 49 7.15 -1.70 -19.86
N ALA A 50 6.34 -1.85 -18.84
CA ALA A 50 4.98 -1.33 -18.76
C ALA A 50 4.91 -0.28 -17.65
N PHE A 51 4.17 0.79 -17.89
CA PHE A 51 3.90 1.86 -16.94
C PHE A 51 2.41 1.87 -16.62
N LEU A 52 2.05 1.93 -15.34
CA LEU A 52 0.67 1.80 -14.88
C LEU A 52 0.33 2.93 -13.90
N SER A 53 -0.91 3.44 -13.99
CA SER A 53 -1.44 4.43 -13.05
C SER A 53 -2.94 4.25 -12.84
N GLN A 54 -3.42 4.68 -11.67
CA GLN A 54 -4.82 4.98 -11.37
C GLN A 54 -5.05 6.49 -11.22
N ASP A 55 -3.96 7.26 -11.12
CA ASP A 55 -4.01 8.71 -10.92
C ASP A 55 -3.78 9.43 -12.25
N PRO A 56 -4.78 10.18 -12.79
CA PRO A 56 -4.63 10.90 -14.04
C PRO A 56 -3.59 12.03 -13.99
N SER A 57 -3.17 12.45 -12.79
CA SER A 57 -2.11 13.47 -12.61
C SER A 57 -0.71 12.87 -12.64
N ALA A 58 -0.58 11.55 -12.48
CA ALA A 58 0.70 10.84 -12.50
C ALA A 58 0.81 9.98 -13.76
N HIS A 59 1.86 10.19 -14.57
CA HIS A 59 2.10 9.34 -15.73
C HIS A 59 2.15 7.85 -15.34
N HIS A 60 2.77 7.51 -14.23
CA HIS A 60 2.77 6.18 -13.64
C HIS A 60 3.03 6.23 -12.14
N GLN A 61 2.37 5.35 -11.41
CA GLN A 61 2.62 5.04 -10.01
C GLN A 61 3.50 3.80 -9.88
N ILE A 62 3.39 2.90 -10.86
CA ILE A 62 4.16 1.66 -10.96
C ILE A 62 4.75 1.55 -12.36
N ALA A 63 6.01 1.09 -12.44
CA ALA A 63 6.59 0.54 -13.65
C ALA A 63 6.88 -0.96 -13.45
N MET A 64 6.85 -1.75 -14.51
CA MET A 64 7.17 -3.17 -14.47
C MET A 64 8.14 -3.49 -15.60
N VAL A 65 9.30 -4.08 -15.27
CA VAL A 65 10.32 -4.47 -16.27
C VAL A 65 10.31 -5.97 -16.40
N GLY A 66 10.02 -6.47 -17.61
CA GLY A 66 9.92 -7.90 -17.92
C GLY A 66 11.27 -8.59 -18.10
N GLY A 67 11.25 -9.92 -18.00
CA GLY A 67 12.42 -10.77 -18.28
C GLY A 67 13.51 -10.69 -17.22
N LEU A 68 13.18 -10.27 -16.00
CA LEU A 68 14.09 -10.26 -14.87
C LEU A 68 13.82 -11.48 -13.99
N GLU A 69 14.84 -12.33 -13.85
CA GLU A 69 14.79 -13.45 -12.90
C GLU A 69 15.14 -12.95 -11.50
N PRO A 70 14.39 -13.36 -10.46
CA PRO A 70 14.76 -13.03 -9.10
C PRO A 70 16.09 -13.69 -8.74
N PRO A 71 16.87 -13.11 -7.84
CA PRO A 71 18.06 -13.75 -7.31
C PRO A 71 17.68 -15.06 -6.60
N ASP A 72 18.56 -16.09 -6.68
CA ASP A 72 18.39 -17.40 -6.02
C ASP A 72 18.36 -17.34 -4.48
N SER A 73 18.34 -16.16 -3.90
CA SER A 73 18.31 -15.95 -2.45
C SER A 73 16.88 -15.64 -1.97
N ALA A 74 16.56 -16.05 -0.74
CA ALA A 74 15.32 -15.68 -0.06
C ALA A 74 15.28 -14.19 0.36
N PHE A 75 16.22 -13.37 -0.12
CA PHE A 75 16.27 -11.95 0.19
C PHE A 75 15.24 -11.19 -0.67
N VAL A 76 14.32 -10.51 -0.01
CA VAL A 76 13.31 -9.66 -0.63
C VAL A 76 13.73 -8.22 -0.41
N LEU A 77 13.95 -7.47 -1.50
CA LEU A 77 14.36 -6.07 -1.43
C LEU A 77 13.22 -5.15 -0.95
N VAL A 78 11.99 -5.48 -1.35
CA VAL A 78 10.77 -4.80 -0.95
C VAL A 78 9.85 -5.83 -0.32
N ASP A 79 9.50 -5.65 0.94
CA ASP A 79 8.64 -6.57 1.68
C ASP A 79 7.24 -6.60 1.06
N HIS A 80 6.63 -5.43 0.91
CA HIS A 80 5.34 -5.27 0.23
C HIS A 80 5.19 -3.87 -0.39
N LEU A 81 4.24 -3.76 -1.33
CA LEU A 81 3.74 -2.50 -1.85
C LEU A 81 2.44 -2.15 -1.15
N ALA A 82 2.34 -0.96 -0.59
CA ALA A 82 1.13 -0.52 0.10
C ALA A 82 0.36 0.51 -0.73
N PHE A 83 -0.93 0.24 -0.97
CA PHE A 83 -1.87 1.11 -1.67
C PHE A 83 -2.97 1.55 -0.72
N ARG A 84 -3.20 2.86 -0.65
CA ARG A 84 -4.28 3.43 0.15
C ARG A 84 -5.59 3.36 -0.63
N THR A 85 -6.67 2.97 0.06
CA THR A 85 -8.06 3.09 -0.38
C THR A 85 -8.80 4.09 0.50
N ASP A 86 -10.01 4.46 0.11
CA ASP A 86 -10.78 5.47 0.83
C ASP A 86 -11.68 4.86 1.91
N THR A 87 -12.19 3.63 1.72
CA THR A 87 -13.23 3.04 2.57
C THR A 87 -12.99 1.55 2.86
N LEU A 88 -13.63 1.03 3.93
CA LEU A 88 -13.69 -0.41 4.23
C LEU A 88 -14.40 -1.19 3.12
N ASP A 89 -15.37 -0.58 2.45
CA ASP A 89 -16.04 -1.20 1.29
C ASP A 89 -15.10 -1.42 0.12
N ASP A 90 -14.13 -0.52 -0.11
CA ASP A 90 -13.11 -0.73 -1.14
C ASP A 90 -12.28 -1.98 -0.83
N LEU A 91 -11.92 -2.21 0.45
CA LEU A 91 -11.22 -3.43 0.87
C LEU A 91 -12.09 -4.68 0.65
N ARG A 92 -13.41 -4.62 0.91
CA ARG A 92 -14.34 -5.74 0.64
C ARG A 92 -14.43 -6.05 -0.85
N VAL A 93 -14.55 -5.00 -1.68
CA VAL A 93 -14.57 -5.14 -3.16
C VAL A 93 -13.26 -5.74 -3.66
N LEU A 94 -12.12 -5.26 -3.17
CA LEU A 94 -10.80 -5.82 -3.52
C LEU A 94 -10.69 -7.29 -3.09
N ARG A 95 -11.09 -7.63 -1.86
CA ARG A 95 -11.09 -9.02 -1.39
C ARG A 95 -11.94 -9.91 -2.30
N ALA A 96 -13.11 -9.47 -2.70
CA ALA A 96 -13.96 -10.24 -3.61
C ALA A 96 -13.30 -10.47 -4.98
N LYS A 97 -12.62 -9.47 -5.53
CA LYS A 97 -11.85 -9.60 -6.78
C LYS A 97 -10.65 -10.55 -6.63
N LEU A 98 -9.92 -10.45 -5.51
CA LEU A 98 -8.79 -11.33 -5.22
C LEU A 98 -9.24 -12.79 -5.11
N VAL A 99 -10.34 -13.05 -4.41
CA VAL A 99 -10.94 -14.40 -4.32
C VAL A 99 -11.37 -14.90 -5.70
N ALA A 100 -12.00 -14.06 -6.52
CA ALA A 100 -12.40 -14.42 -7.89
C ALA A 100 -11.20 -14.65 -8.83
N ALA A 101 -10.02 -14.13 -8.48
CA ALA A 101 -8.75 -14.34 -9.19
C ALA A 101 -7.91 -15.49 -8.59
N ASP A 102 -8.51 -16.34 -7.73
CA ASP A 102 -7.86 -17.46 -7.05
C ASP A 102 -6.61 -17.07 -6.24
N VAL A 103 -6.60 -15.85 -5.67
CA VAL A 103 -5.53 -15.40 -4.76
C VAL A 103 -5.76 -16.04 -3.39
N GLU A 104 -4.75 -16.75 -2.91
CA GLU A 104 -4.75 -17.38 -1.59
C GLU A 104 -4.05 -16.50 -0.54
N GLY A 105 -4.25 -16.81 0.75
CA GLY A 105 -3.53 -16.15 1.85
C GLY A 105 -3.92 -14.69 2.07
N ILE A 106 -5.13 -14.29 1.68
CA ILE A 106 -5.66 -12.94 1.91
C ILE A 106 -5.88 -12.73 3.41
N LEU A 107 -5.22 -11.73 4.01
CA LEU A 107 -5.16 -11.54 5.45
C LEU A 107 -5.58 -10.14 5.88
N PRO A 108 -6.75 -9.97 6.52
CA PRO A 108 -7.15 -8.71 7.13
C PRO A 108 -6.41 -8.46 8.45
N ILE A 109 -5.70 -7.34 8.54
CA ILE A 109 -4.94 -6.93 9.74
C ILE A 109 -5.27 -5.48 10.10
N CYS A 110 -5.57 -5.26 11.38
CA CYS A 110 -5.65 -3.92 11.98
C CYS A 110 -4.30 -3.55 12.59
N HIS A 111 -3.73 -2.45 12.12
CA HIS A 111 -2.50 -1.86 12.68
C HIS A 111 -2.78 -0.73 13.69
N GLY A 112 -4.02 -0.59 14.12
CA GLY A 112 -4.46 0.51 14.96
C GLY A 112 -4.65 1.80 14.17
N ASN A 113 -3.68 2.21 13.38
CA ASN A 113 -3.73 3.39 12.51
C ASN A 113 -4.21 3.09 11.08
N ALA A 114 -4.34 1.83 10.72
CA ALA A 114 -4.86 1.35 9.43
C ALA A 114 -5.58 0.02 9.57
N TRP A 115 -6.59 -0.22 8.74
CA TRP A 115 -7.16 -1.52 8.44
C TRP A 115 -6.63 -1.96 7.09
N SER A 116 -5.94 -3.08 7.05
CA SER A 116 -5.18 -3.53 5.90
C SER A 116 -5.65 -4.89 5.40
N LEU A 117 -5.50 -5.11 4.10
CA LEU A 117 -5.69 -6.39 3.45
C LEU A 117 -4.37 -6.78 2.79
N TYR A 118 -3.70 -7.80 3.32
CA TYR A 118 -2.45 -8.34 2.79
C TYR A 118 -2.70 -9.52 1.86
N PHE A 119 -1.95 -9.60 0.79
CA PHE A 119 -1.94 -10.72 -0.15
C PHE A 119 -0.66 -10.71 -0.98
N ASN A 120 -0.44 -11.76 -1.76
CA ASN A 120 0.61 -11.77 -2.77
C ASN A 120 0.01 -11.58 -4.17
N ASP A 121 0.72 -10.85 -5.02
CA ASP A 121 0.37 -10.81 -6.45
C ASP A 121 0.69 -12.16 -7.14
N CYS A 122 0.39 -12.24 -8.44
CA CYS A 122 0.55 -13.48 -9.19
C CYS A 122 2.03 -13.91 -9.40
N GLU A 123 2.99 -13.07 -9.02
CA GLU A 123 4.43 -13.39 -9.03
C GLU A 123 5.01 -13.59 -7.62
N GLY A 124 4.18 -13.43 -6.58
CA GLY A 124 4.56 -13.62 -5.18
C GLY A 124 5.09 -12.35 -4.52
N ASN A 125 4.94 -11.17 -5.13
CA ASN A 125 5.28 -9.93 -4.44
C ASN A 125 4.22 -9.62 -3.40
N GLY A 126 4.65 -9.18 -2.20
CA GLY A 126 3.76 -8.73 -1.15
C GLY A 126 3.01 -7.45 -1.54
N VAL A 127 1.71 -7.43 -1.30
CA VAL A 127 0.86 -6.27 -1.53
C VAL A 127 -0.01 -6.04 -0.30
N GLU A 128 -0.14 -4.78 0.08
CA GLU A 128 -1.07 -4.29 1.08
C GLU A 128 -2.04 -3.31 0.42
N CYS A 129 -3.33 -3.47 0.68
CA CYS A 129 -4.31 -2.42 0.42
C CYS A 129 -4.91 -1.99 1.75
N PHE A 130 -4.92 -0.70 2.06
CA PHE A 130 -5.32 -0.22 3.38
C PHE A 130 -6.17 1.04 3.35
N VAL A 131 -6.96 1.22 4.41
CA VAL A 131 -7.68 2.46 4.73
C VAL A 131 -7.23 2.96 6.10
N ASP A 132 -7.04 4.27 6.23
CA ASP A 132 -6.68 4.88 7.51
C ASP A 132 -7.80 4.70 8.54
N THR A 133 -7.44 4.42 9.80
CA THR A 133 -8.36 4.54 10.92
C THR A 133 -8.36 5.96 11.47
N PRO A 134 -9.38 6.34 12.25
CA PRO A 134 -9.37 7.62 12.98
C PRO A 134 -8.44 7.60 14.20
N PHE A 135 -7.68 6.55 14.45
CA PHE A 135 -6.90 6.32 15.66
C PHE A 135 -5.40 6.28 15.39
N HIS A 136 -4.64 6.62 16.41
CA HIS A 136 -3.20 6.40 16.48
C HIS A 136 -2.85 5.59 17.71
N VAL A 137 -1.90 4.68 17.59
CA VAL A 137 -1.24 3.96 18.70
C VAL A 137 0.24 3.81 18.37
N ALA A 138 1.05 3.54 19.39
CA ALA A 138 2.45 3.19 19.19
C ALA A 138 2.60 1.98 18.25
N GLN A 139 3.58 2.06 17.36
CA GLN A 139 3.90 0.98 16.43
C GLN A 139 5.17 0.22 16.88
N PRO A 140 5.31 -1.07 16.58
CA PRO A 140 4.39 -1.90 15.75
C PRO A 140 3.18 -2.40 16.53
N PHE A 141 2.01 -2.37 15.91
CA PHE A 141 0.77 -3.01 16.37
C PHE A 141 0.15 -3.81 15.22
N ALA A 142 -0.31 -5.03 15.48
CA ALA A 142 -0.97 -5.87 14.47
C ALA A 142 -1.94 -6.85 15.14
N GLN A 143 -3.20 -6.83 14.72
CA GLN A 143 -4.26 -7.71 15.19
C GLN A 143 -5.19 -8.08 14.04
N GLY A 144 -5.54 -9.35 13.89
CA GLY A 144 -6.56 -9.77 12.92
C GLY A 144 -7.92 -9.15 13.22
N PHE A 145 -8.71 -8.84 12.19
CA PHE A 145 -10.08 -8.36 12.33
C PHE A 145 -10.99 -8.98 11.29
N ASP A 146 -12.29 -8.94 11.53
CA ASP A 146 -13.31 -9.44 10.59
C ASP A 146 -13.78 -8.28 9.69
N LEU A 147 -13.38 -8.34 8.41
CA LEU A 147 -13.76 -7.34 7.41
C LEU A 147 -15.25 -7.44 7.00
N ASP A 148 -15.95 -8.55 7.36
CA ASP A 148 -17.37 -8.74 7.04
C ASP A 148 -18.32 -8.10 8.06
N GLU A 149 -17.80 -7.64 9.21
CA GLU A 149 -18.57 -6.86 10.16
C GLU A 149 -18.99 -5.50 9.55
N ARG A 150 -20.03 -4.86 10.14
CA ARG A 150 -20.43 -3.51 9.75
C ARG A 150 -19.34 -2.50 10.11
N ASP A 151 -19.22 -1.42 9.35
CA ASP A 151 -18.20 -0.38 9.58
C ASP A 151 -18.22 0.16 11.00
N GLU A 152 -19.42 0.40 11.56
CA GLU A 152 -19.57 0.90 12.93
C GLU A 152 -19.04 -0.10 13.95
N ASP A 153 -19.24 -1.39 13.74
CA ASP A 153 -18.77 -2.45 14.63
C ASP A 153 -17.24 -2.61 14.54
N ILE A 154 -16.65 -2.51 13.32
CA ILE A 154 -15.20 -2.51 13.10
C ILE A 154 -14.56 -1.31 13.80
N VAL A 155 -15.11 -0.10 13.60
CA VAL A 155 -14.60 1.14 14.22
C VAL A 155 -14.65 1.05 15.74
N GLU A 156 -15.80 0.66 16.30
CA GLU A 156 -15.98 0.59 17.76
C GLU A 156 -15.15 -0.57 18.37
N GLY A 157 -15.07 -1.72 17.69
CA GLY A 157 -14.21 -2.84 18.09
C GLY A 157 -12.74 -2.43 18.11
N THR A 158 -12.28 -1.73 17.05
CA THR A 158 -10.92 -1.18 16.99
C THR A 158 -10.68 -0.17 18.13
N ARG A 159 -11.60 0.77 18.37
CA ARG A 159 -11.47 1.73 19.46
C ARG A 159 -11.27 1.05 20.82
N LYS A 160 -12.11 0.05 21.15
CA LYS A 160 -12.01 -0.73 22.39
C LYS A 160 -10.70 -1.50 22.50
N LEU A 161 -10.25 -2.09 21.38
CA LEU A 161 -8.99 -2.82 21.33
C LEU A 161 -7.80 -1.91 21.65
N LEU A 162 -7.85 -0.65 21.22
CA LEU A 162 -6.74 0.29 21.32
C LEU A 162 -6.73 1.13 22.60
N GLU A 163 -7.83 1.21 23.37
CA GLU A 163 -7.95 2.07 24.56
C GLU A 163 -6.83 1.92 25.59
N SER A 164 -6.27 0.71 25.70
CA SER A 164 -5.18 0.44 26.66
C SER A 164 -3.79 0.44 26.01
N GLU A 165 -3.71 0.65 24.70
CA GLU A 165 -2.44 0.64 23.97
C GLU A 165 -1.66 1.95 24.18
N PRO A 166 -0.33 1.88 24.20
CA PRO A 166 0.50 3.08 24.30
C PRO A 166 0.22 4.09 23.16
N GLU A 167 0.25 5.37 23.51
CA GLU A 167 0.04 6.50 22.60
C GLU A 167 -1.35 6.55 21.94
N PHE A 168 -2.34 5.81 22.49
CA PHE A 168 -3.70 5.87 21.94
C PHE A 168 -4.25 7.30 21.97
N GLN A 169 -4.58 7.82 20.79
CA GLN A 169 -5.14 9.16 20.59
C GLN A 169 -5.82 9.26 19.21
N PRO A 170 -6.63 10.30 18.95
CA PRO A 170 -7.12 10.59 17.61
C PRO A 170 -5.97 10.79 16.61
N MET A 171 -6.09 10.21 15.42
CA MET A 171 -5.08 10.34 14.35
C MET A 171 -4.84 11.81 13.96
N ALA A 172 -5.88 12.64 13.99
CA ALA A 172 -5.76 14.07 13.70
C ALA A 172 -4.81 14.78 14.68
N GLU A 173 -4.93 14.49 15.98
CA GLU A 173 -4.05 15.06 17.02
C GLU A 173 -2.60 14.62 16.83
N TRP A 174 -2.38 13.34 16.54
CA TRP A 174 -1.03 12.83 16.25
C TRP A 174 -0.42 13.53 15.03
N ARG A 175 -1.20 13.69 13.95
CA ARG A 175 -0.73 14.38 12.73
C ARG A 175 -0.32 15.83 13.02
N GLU A 176 -1.09 16.55 13.82
CA GLU A 176 -0.74 17.92 14.24
C GLU A 176 0.56 17.96 15.06
N GLN A 177 0.71 17.04 16.00
CA GLN A 177 1.92 16.93 16.81
C GLN A 177 3.14 16.61 15.96
N PHE A 178 2.98 15.68 15.02
CA PHE A 178 4.04 15.31 14.08
C PHE A 178 4.41 16.47 13.16
N ALA A 179 3.43 17.16 12.59
CA ALA A 179 3.66 18.34 11.75
C ALA A 179 4.43 19.44 12.49
N LYS A 180 4.05 19.74 13.74
CA LYS A 180 4.79 20.68 14.59
C LYS A 180 6.23 20.22 14.83
N ARG A 181 6.44 18.93 15.10
CA ARG A 181 7.78 18.34 15.35
C ARG A 181 8.71 18.48 14.17
N ILE A 182 8.21 18.32 12.94
CA ILE A 182 9.00 18.45 11.71
C ILE A 182 8.99 19.86 11.10
N GLY A 183 8.34 20.84 11.77
CA GLY A 183 8.28 22.23 11.34
C GLY A 183 7.45 22.43 10.06
N GLN A 184 6.44 21.61 9.83
CA GLN A 184 5.47 21.73 8.73
C GLN A 184 4.11 22.13 9.26
N LEU A 185 3.32 22.82 8.45
CA LEU A 185 1.89 23.05 8.70
C LEU A 185 1.10 21.99 7.94
N LEU A 186 0.02 21.50 8.55
CA LEU A 186 -0.98 20.72 7.82
C LEU A 186 -1.82 21.70 7.01
N GLU A 187 -1.99 21.44 5.72
CA GLU A 187 -2.89 22.17 4.82
C GLU A 187 -4.34 21.75 5.04
#